data_aff6ae8494e62dbe3447e41201d0cbb7
#
_entry.id   aff6ae8494e62dbe3447e41201d0cbb7
#
_cell.length_a   1.000
_cell.length_b   1.000
_cell.length_c   1.000
_cell.angle_alpha   90.00
_cell.angle_beta   90.00
_cell.angle_gamma   90.00
#
_symmetry.space_group_name_H-M   'P 1'
#
loop_
_entity.id
_entity.type
_entity.pdbx_description
1 polymer ?
#
loop_
_entity_poly.entity_id
_entity_poly.type
_entity_poly.pdbx_seq_one_letter_code
_entity_poly.pdbx_strand_id
1 'polypeptide(L)'
;MNKIVNDFSITVGTKNGSGSSTANNTILRSIFKMGIPVSGKNLFPSNIQGLPTWYTIRVNKDGFIARKETSDIVIAMNPDSFAKDLASVTPGGAFFYADDIKQPITRVDIAIYPMPVKTIVKNDPNVPTDFRELVGNMVYVGVLAQVIGMDMEAIRAALTFHFKGKQKPIDMNLNAVKAGAEWAAANLEKKDPFYLEHMNKTEGLIMSDGNTAGAIGSIFGGVQFAGWYPITPAS
;
A
#
# COMPACT_ATOMS: atom_id res chain seq x y z
N MET A 1 -20.81 -12.02 8.18
CA MET A 1 -20.75 -10.97 7.13
C MET A 1 -20.54 -11.63 5.78
N ASN A 2 -21.21 -11.11 4.72
CA ASN A 2 -20.93 -11.59 3.36
C ASN A 2 -19.52 -11.15 2.94
N LYS A 3 -18.73 -12.07 2.37
CA LYS A 3 -17.39 -11.75 1.85
C LYS A 3 -17.47 -10.75 0.69
N ILE A 4 -16.58 -9.77 0.70
CA ILE A 4 -16.35 -8.84 -0.40
C ILE A 4 -15.01 -9.20 -1.03
N VAL A 5 -15.07 -9.86 -2.19
CA VAL A 5 -13.89 -10.39 -2.89
C VAL A 5 -13.51 -9.46 -4.03
N ASN A 6 -12.26 -9.00 -4.02
CA ASN A 6 -11.66 -8.19 -5.09
C ASN A 6 -12.47 -6.94 -5.49
N ASP A 7 -13.22 -6.35 -4.56
CA ASP A 7 -13.99 -5.12 -4.84
C ASP A 7 -14.01 -4.18 -3.63
N PHE A 8 -12.90 -3.48 -3.40
CA PHE A 8 -12.75 -2.53 -2.30
C PHE A 8 -11.67 -1.48 -2.60
N SER A 9 -11.61 -0.45 -1.78
CA SER A 9 -10.60 0.60 -1.80
C SER A 9 -9.75 0.58 -0.54
N ILE A 10 -8.45 0.82 -0.70
CA ILE A 10 -7.48 0.95 0.39
C ILE A 10 -6.93 2.38 0.35
N THR A 11 -6.85 3.03 1.50
CA THR A 11 -6.11 4.30 1.65
C THR A 11 -5.04 4.16 2.71
N VAL A 12 -3.83 4.56 2.37
CA VAL A 12 -2.68 4.56 3.29
C VAL A 12 -2.31 6.00 3.59
N GLY A 13 -2.50 6.43 4.84
CA GLY A 13 -2.12 7.75 5.34
C GLY A 13 -0.74 7.71 6.00
N THR A 14 0.21 8.47 5.47
CA THR A 14 1.61 8.50 5.92
C THR A 14 2.15 9.94 5.96
N LYS A 15 3.44 10.08 6.27
CA LYS A 15 4.17 11.35 6.13
C LYS A 15 4.89 11.40 4.80
N ASN A 16 4.88 12.55 4.15
CA ASN A 16 5.69 12.77 2.97
C ASN A 16 7.19 12.63 3.33
N GLY A 17 7.92 11.84 2.54
CA GLY A 17 9.33 11.53 2.79
C GLY A 17 9.58 10.35 3.74
N SER A 18 8.56 9.67 4.27
CA SER A 18 8.70 8.49 5.15
C SER A 18 9.12 7.20 4.42
N GLY A 19 9.28 7.22 3.09
CA GLY A 19 9.59 6.03 2.31
C GLY A 19 8.41 5.09 2.05
N SER A 20 7.20 5.47 2.41
CA SER A 20 5.98 4.68 2.23
C SER A 20 5.65 4.35 0.78
N SER A 21 6.22 5.07 -0.18
CA SER A 21 6.02 4.81 -1.62
C SER A 21 6.41 3.39 -2.02
N THR A 22 7.50 2.84 -1.47
CA THR A 22 7.91 1.45 -1.74
C THR A 22 6.85 0.46 -1.25
N ALA A 23 6.35 0.63 -0.03
CA ALA A 23 5.33 -0.24 0.56
C ALA A 23 4.00 -0.16 -0.22
N ASN A 24 3.54 1.05 -0.53
CA ASN A 24 2.31 1.27 -1.27
C ASN A 24 2.36 0.66 -2.68
N ASN A 25 3.49 0.85 -3.38
CA ASN A 25 3.71 0.22 -4.69
C ASN A 25 3.85 -1.30 -4.59
N THR A 26 4.38 -1.83 -3.48
CA THR A 26 4.43 -3.27 -3.24
C THR A 26 3.01 -3.83 -3.14
N ILE A 27 2.11 -3.22 -2.35
CA ILE A 27 0.70 -3.62 -2.26
C ILE A 27 0.05 -3.59 -3.66
N LEU A 28 0.15 -2.47 -4.36
CA LEU A 28 -0.44 -2.29 -5.68
C LEU A 28 0.01 -3.35 -6.67
N ARG A 29 1.34 -3.57 -6.78
CA ARG A 29 1.92 -4.54 -7.71
C ARG A 29 1.63 -5.98 -7.33
N SER A 30 1.55 -6.29 -6.03
CA SER A 30 1.19 -7.64 -5.56
C SER A 30 -0.23 -8.00 -5.99
N ILE A 31 -1.18 -7.08 -5.80
CA ILE A 31 -2.57 -7.28 -6.23
C ILE A 31 -2.63 -7.47 -7.76
N PHE A 32 -1.89 -6.66 -8.52
CA PHE A 32 -1.79 -6.83 -9.98
C PHE A 32 -1.20 -8.19 -10.36
N LYS A 33 -0.17 -8.66 -9.65
CA LYS A 33 0.46 -9.98 -9.85
C LYS A 33 -0.44 -11.16 -9.50
N MET A 34 -1.40 -10.95 -8.61
CA MET A 34 -2.48 -11.91 -8.33
C MET A 34 -3.54 -11.97 -9.43
N GLY A 35 -3.34 -11.26 -10.54
CA GLY A 35 -4.26 -11.25 -11.69
C GLY A 35 -5.48 -10.35 -11.51
N ILE A 36 -5.48 -9.46 -10.52
CA ILE A 36 -6.63 -8.63 -10.13
C ILE A 36 -6.46 -7.22 -10.71
N PRO A 37 -7.46 -6.67 -11.42
CA PRO A 37 -7.43 -5.29 -11.88
C PRO A 37 -7.36 -4.31 -10.71
N VAL A 38 -6.40 -3.41 -10.75
CA VAL A 38 -6.11 -2.49 -9.66
C VAL A 38 -5.50 -1.18 -10.19
N SER A 39 -5.80 -0.07 -9.53
CA SER A 39 -5.13 1.21 -9.76
C SER A 39 -4.65 1.81 -8.45
N GLY A 40 -3.62 2.64 -8.54
CA GLY A 40 -3.09 3.40 -7.41
C GLY A 40 -2.98 4.88 -7.75
N LYS A 41 -3.25 5.76 -6.77
CA LYS A 41 -3.10 7.19 -6.91
C LYS A 41 -2.50 7.81 -5.66
N ASN A 42 -1.43 8.56 -5.85
CA ASN A 42 -0.85 9.37 -4.79
C ASN A 42 -1.64 10.68 -4.62
N LEU A 43 -1.94 11.02 -3.38
CA LEU A 43 -2.63 12.25 -3.00
C LEU A 43 -1.75 12.99 -1.98
N PHE A 44 -0.99 13.95 -2.46
CA PHE A 44 -0.14 14.78 -1.61
C PHE A 44 -0.54 16.25 -1.79
N PRO A 45 -1.10 16.87 -0.75
CA PRO A 45 -1.49 18.28 -0.80
C PRO A 45 -0.29 19.22 -0.94
N SER A 46 0.92 18.75 -0.55
CA SER A 46 2.14 19.54 -0.57
C SER A 46 3.37 18.65 -0.76
N ASN A 47 4.39 19.20 -1.41
CA ASN A 47 5.71 18.57 -1.55
C ASN A 47 6.59 18.70 -0.29
N ILE A 48 6.11 19.38 0.75
CA ILE A 48 6.86 19.62 1.97
C ILE A 48 7.02 18.31 2.74
N GLN A 49 8.25 17.96 3.08
CA GLN A 49 8.57 16.79 3.89
C GLN A 49 7.87 16.85 5.26
N GLY A 50 7.36 15.72 5.72
CA GLY A 50 6.69 15.60 7.02
C GLY A 50 5.19 15.87 7.00
N LEU A 51 4.66 16.55 5.98
CA LEU A 51 3.22 16.76 5.87
C LEU A 51 2.47 15.48 5.52
N PRO A 52 1.18 15.39 5.88
CA PRO A 52 0.35 14.24 5.56
C PRO A 52 0.25 14.00 4.04
N THR A 53 0.37 12.75 3.66
CA THR A 53 0.18 12.27 2.29
C THR A 53 -0.63 10.98 2.31
N TRP A 54 -1.40 10.74 1.25
CA TRP A 54 -2.20 9.54 1.12
C TRP A 54 -1.91 8.82 -0.19
N TYR A 55 -1.97 7.50 -0.13
CA TYR A 55 -1.95 6.66 -1.31
C TYR A 55 -3.23 5.85 -1.35
N THR A 56 -4.01 5.99 -2.42
CA THR A 56 -5.26 5.26 -2.58
C THR A 56 -5.08 4.14 -3.59
N ILE A 57 -5.61 2.96 -3.29
CA ILE A 57 -5.60 1.78 -4.15
C ILE A 57 -7.06 1.37 -4.38
N ARG A 58 -7.48 1.23 -5.63
CA ARG A 58 -8.78 0.70 -5.99
C ARG A 58 -8.62 -0.69 -6.59
N VAL A 59 -9.18 -1.68 -5.92
CA VAL A 59 -9.27 -3.07 -6.36
C VAL A 59 -10.66 -3.32 -6.89
N ASN A 60 -10.80 -3.85 -8.12
CA ASN A 60 -12.11 -4.20 -8.63
C ASN A 60 -12.04 -5.35 -9.63
N LYS A 61 -12.72 -6.45 -9.32
CA LYS A 61 -12.77 -7.68 -10.14
C LYS A 61 -13.31 -7.47 -11.55
N ASP A 62 -14.12 -6.44 -11.77
CA ASP A 62 -14.75 -6.14 -13.07
C ASP A 62 -13.98 -5.09 -13.88
N GLY A 63 -12.88 -4.54 -13.30
CA GLY A 63 -12.02 -3.56 -13.97
C GLY A 63 -12.43 -2.09 -13.77
N PHE A 64 -13.42 -1.81 -12.92
CA PHE A 64 -13.80 -0.44 -12.57
C PHE A 64 -12.84 0.13 -11.51
N ILE A 65 -11.64 0.51 -11.95
CA ILE A 65 -10.53 0.89 -11.09
C ILE A 65 -10.40 2.41 -10.82
N ALA A 66 -11.41 3.19 -11.15
CA ALA A 66 -11.45 4.60 -10.80
C ALA A 66 -11.49 4.80 -9.28
N ARG A 67 -10.78 5.84 -8.78
CA ARG A 67 -10.72 6.15 -7.35
C ARG A 67 -12.11 6.48 -6.80
N LYS A 68 -12.44 5.91 -5.64
CA LYS A 68 -13.59 6.33 -4.82
C LYS A 68 -13.16 7.43 -3.83
N GLU A 69 -14.09 8.25 -3.37
CA GLU A 69 -13.83 9.25 -2.32
C GLU A 69 -13.75 8.62 -0.94
N THR A 70 -14.54 7.58 -0.70
CA THR A 70 -14.55 6.81 0.54
C THR A 70 -13.58 5.63 0.48
N SER A 71 -13.12 5.16 1.64
CA SER A 71 -12.18 4.05 1.74
C SER A 71 -12.76 2.93 2.58
N ASP A 72 -12.71 1.72 2.03
CA ASP A 72 -13.18 0.51 2.70
C ASP A 72 -12.15 0.02 3.74
N ILE A 73 -10.87 0.19 3.42
CA ILE A 73 -9.73 -0.11 4.29
C ILE A 73 -8.87 1.15 4.41
N VAL A 74 -8.52 1.54 5.63
CA VAL A 74 -7.59 2.66 5.87
C VAL A 74 -6.45 2.19 6.76
N ILE A 75 -5.22 2.58 6.38
CA ILE A 75 -3.99 2.34 7.14
C ILE A 75 -3.44 3.69 7.58
N ALA A 76 -3.48 3.98 8.88
CA ALA A 76 -3.04 5.24 9.48
C ALA A 76 -1.65 5.09 10.12
N MET A 77 -0.65 5.70 9.51
CA MET A 77 0.74 5.69 9.97
C MET A 77 1.20 7.06 10.44
N ASN A 78 0.35 8.09 10.31
CA ASN A 78 0.68 9.46 10.66
C ASN A 78 -0.26 9.99 11.75
N PRO A 79 0.25 10.40 12.93
CA PRO A 79 -0.59 10.95 13.98
C PRO A 79 -1.31 12.25 13.57
N ASP A 80 -0.72 13.07 12.67
CA ASP A 80 -1.30 14.34 12.26
C ASP A 80 -2.55 14.18 11.39
N SER A 81 -2.68 13.06 10.68
CA SER A 81 -3.85 12.74 9.84
C SER A 81 -4.80 11.74 10.48
N PHE A 82 -4.47 11.16 11.64
CA PHE A 82 -5.18 10.04 12.24
C PHE A 82 -6.69 10.23 12.35
N ALA A 83 -7.14 11.37 12.86
CA ALA A 83 -8.57 11.65 13.03
C ALA A 83 -9.30 11.72 11.66
N LYS A 84 -8.66 12.31 10.66
CA LYS A 84 -9.17 12.36 9.29
C LYS A 84 -9.20 10.98 8.66
N ASP A 85 -8.15 10.20 8.87
CA ASP A 85 -8.03 8.83 8.36
C ASP A 85 -9.14 7.94 8.96
N LEU A 86 -9.33 8.01 10.28
CA LEU A 86 -10.40 7.28 10.98
C LEU A 86 -11.80 7.68 10.48
N ALA A 87 -12.03 8.98 10.25
CA ALA A 87 -13.31 9.48 9.75
C ALA A 87 -13.61 9.05 8.31
N SER A 88 -12.58 8.78 7.48
CA SER A 88 -12.71 8.40 6.08
C SER A 88 -13.13 6.96 5.84
N VAL A 89 -13.08 6.10 6.87
CA VAL A 89 -13.47 4.68 6.75
C VAL A 89 -14.97 4.56 6.56
N THR A 90 -15.39 3.79 5.56
CA THR A 90 -16.81 3.47 5.35
C THR A 90 -17.39 2.65 6.52
N PRO A 91 -18.69 2.76 6.86
CA PRO A 91 -19.32 1.85 7.83
C PRO A 91 -19.11 0.38 7.42
N GLY A 92 -18.73 -0.46 8.38
CA GLY A 92 -18.35 -1.86 8.13
C GLY A 92 -16.95 -2.06 7.55
N GLY A 93 -16.19 -0.98 7.39
CA GLY A 93 -14.81 -0.99 6.89
C GLY A 93 -13.78 -1.45 7.93
N ALA A 94 -12.50 -1.34 7.55
CA ALA A 94 -11.37 -1.75 8.39
C ALA A 94 -10.38 -0.59 8.58
N PHE A 95 -9.92 -0.41 9.82
CA PHE A 95 -8.94 0.60 10.19
C PHE A 95 -7.71 -0.03 10.81
N PHE A 96 -6.60 0.05 10.11
CA PHE A 96 -5.29 -0.37 10.58
C PHE A 96 -4.51 0.86 11.05
N TYR A 97 -3.79 0.78 12.14
CA TYR A 97 -3.02 1.93 12.62
C TYR A 97 -1.76 1.50 13.39
N ALA A 98 -0.73 2.34 13.34
CA ALA A 98 0.46 2.13 14.16
C ALA A 98 0.13 2.33 15.64
N ASP A 99 0.37 1.32 16.48
CA ASP A 99 -0.08 1.25 17.88
C ASP A 99 0.59 2.27 18.81
N ASP A 100 1.65 2.90 18.35
CA ASP A 100 2.28 4.02 19.04
C ASP A 100 1.54 5.36 18.88
N ILE A 101 0.55 5.44 17.98
CA ILE A 101 -0.35 6.59 17.87
C ILE A 101 -1.39 6.52 18.98
N LYS A 102 -1.27 7.40 19.98
CA LYS A 102 -2.12 7.42 21.18
C LYS A 102 -3.29 8.40 21.00
N GLN A 103 -4.11 8.18 20.00
CA GLN A 103 -5.33 8.96 19.77
C GLN A 103 -6.59 8.10 20.02
N PRO A 104 -7.69 8.72 20.47
CA PRO A 104 -8.91 7.97 20.78
C PRO A 104 -9.57 7.43 19.50
N ILE A 105 -10.03 6.19 19.58
CA ILE A 105 -10.83 5.55 18.54
C ILE A 105 -12.27 5.49 19.03
N THR A 106 -13.12 6.31 18.44
CA THR A 106 -14.53 6.45 18.87
C THR A 106 -15.51 5.66 18.00
N ARG A 107 -15.02 5.07 16.87
CA ARG A 107 -15.82 4.30 15.95
C ARG A 107 -16.02 2.86 16.45
N VAL A 108 -17.27 2.38 16.45
CA VAL A 108 -17.66 1.02 16.86
C VAL A 108 -18.24 0.21 15.69
N ASP A 109 -18.39 0.85 14.54
CA ASP A 109 -19.01 0.33 13.33
C ASP A 109 -17.99 -0.18 12.31
N ILE A 110 -16.72 -0.25 12.67
CA ILE A 110 -15.60 -0.67 11.82
C ILE A 110 -14.71 -1.69 12.54
N ALA A 111 -13.98 -2.51 11.78
CA ALA A 111 -12.96 -3.39 12.33
C ALA A 111 -11.68 -2.60 12.64
N ILE A 112 -11.10 -2.80 13.83
CA ILE A 112 -9.91 -2.08 14.30
C ILE A 112 -8.74 -3.05 14.43
N TYR A 113 -7.61 -2.70 13.81
CA TYR A 113 -6.38 -3.51 13.76
C TYR A 113 -5.16 -2.67 14.18
N PRO A 114 -4.75 -2.70 15.48
CA PRO A 114 -3.49 -2.09 15.91
C PRO A 114 -2.30 -2.85 15.36
N MET A 115 -1.23 -2.14 14.97
CA MET A 115 -0.02 -2.74 14.40
C MET A 115 1.21 -2.28 15.19
N PRO A 116 1.99 -3.17 15.83
CA PRO A 116 3.19 -2.81 16.58
C PRO A 116 4.41 -2.60 15.68
N VAL A 117 4.28 -1.71 14.73
CA VAL A 117 5.27 -1.48 13.67
C VAL A 117 6.66 -1.21 14.22
N LYS A 118 6.78 -0.27 15.17
CA LYS A 118 8.08 0.08 15.78
C LYS A 118 8.70 -1.07 16.55
N THR A 119 7.87 -1.82 17.27
CA THR A 119 8.33 -2.98 18.07
C THR A 119 8.89 -4.08 17.18
N ILE A 120 8.18 -4.43 16.10
CA ILE A 120 8.61 -5.46 15.15
C ILE A 120 9.95 -5.09 14.53
N VAL A 121 10.06 -3.86 14.00
CA VAL A 121 11.31 -3.43 13.33
C VAL A 121 12.47 -3.27 14.31
N LYS A 122 12.21 -2.81 15.54
CA LYS A 122 13.26 -2.66 16.57
C LYS A 122 13.86 -4.01 16.97
N ASN A 123 13.04 -5.06 16.97
CA ASN A 123 13.44 -6.40 17.37
C ASN A 123 14.14 -7.18 16.26
N ASP A 124 14.17 -6.69 15.01
CA ASP A 124 14.93 -7.32 13.93
C ASP A 124 16.39 -6.83 13.94
N PRO A 125 17.35 -7.72 14.29
CA PRO A 125 18.76 -7.35 14.34
C PRO A 125 19.37 -7.08 12.96
N ASN A 126 18.70 -7.52 11.88
CA ASN A 126 19.18 -7.36 10.51
C ASN A 126 18.78 -5.99 9.91
N VAL A 127 17.96 -5.21 10.61
CA VAL A 127 17.53 -3.88 10.15
C VAL A 127 18.39 -2.81 10.82
N PRO A 128 19.32 -2.17 10.07
CA PRO A 128 20.10 -1.05 10.59
C PRO A 128 19.20 0.10 11.05
N THR A 129 19.64 0.82 12.07
CA THR A 129 18.85 1.91 12.69
C THR A 129 18.37 2.94 11.65
N ASP A 130 19.22 3.31 10.70
CA ASP A 130 18.91 4.30 9.66
C ASP A 130 17.84 3.85 8.66
N PHE A 131 17.59 2.54 8.57
CA PHE A 131 16.57 1.96 7.69
C PHE A 131 15.27 1.59 8.41
N ARG A 132 15.20 1.72 9.73
CA ARG A 132 14.04 1.27 10.51
C ARG A 132 12.73 1.96 10.13
N GLU A 133 12.77 3.24 9.83
CA GLU A 133 11.58 3.97 9.38
C GLU A 133 11.11 3.47 8.01
N LEU A 134 12.03 3.31 7.06
CA LEU A 134 11.74 2.81 5.71
C LEU A 134 11.19 1.38 5.73
N VAL A 135 11.88 0.50 6.46
CA VAL A 135 11.52 -0.92 6.58
C VAL A 135 10.25 -1.10 7.41
N GLY A 136 9.99 -0.21 8.36
CA GLY A 136 8.77 -0.20 9.16
C GLY A 136 7.49 -0.12 8.31
N ASN A 137 7.57 0.56 7.16
CA ASN A 137 6.45 0.56 6.23
C ASN A 137 6.13 -0.83 5.65
N MET A 138 7.08 -1.77 5.63
CA MET A 138 6.81 -3.13 5.16
C MET A 138 6.04 -3.97 6.18
N VAL A 139 6.07 -3.60 7.45
CA VAL A 139 5.30 -4.29 8.48
C VAL A 139 3.80 -4.16 8.22
N TYR A 140 3.29 -2.95 7.88
CA TYR A 140 1.87 -2.83 7.57
C TYR A 140 1.47 -3.58 6.29
N VAL A 141 2.40 -3.74 5.33
CA VAL A 141 2.16 -4.59 4.15
C VAL A 141 1.92 -6.04 4.58
N GLY A 142 2.75 -6.55 5.50
CA GLY A 142 2.61 -7.90 6.04
C GLY A 142 1.32 -8.11 6.83
N VAL A 143 0.99 -7.19 7.73
CA VAL A 143 -0.25 -7.25 8.50
C VAL A 143 -1.47 -7.21 7.58
N LEU A 144 -1.50 -6.29 6.63
CA LEU A 144 -2.57 -6.21 5.62
C LEU A 144 -2.65 -7.50 4.82
N ALA A 145 -1.50 -8.00 4.32
CA ALA A 145 -1.44 -9.23 3.52
C ALA A 145 -2.08 -10.41 4.24
N GLN A 146 -1.77 -10.61 5.51
CA GLN A 146 -2.34 -11.67 6.32
C GLN A 146 -3.86 -11.51 6.50
N VAL A 147 -4.33 -10.28 6.74
CA VAL A 147 -5.75 -10.03 7.01
C VAL A 147 -6.61 -10.18 5.76
N ILE A 148 -6.16 -9.68 4.60
CA ILE A 148 -6.97 -9.70 3.37
C ILE A 148 -6.63 -10.84 2.41
N GLY A 149 -5.63 -11.68 2.72
CA GLY A 149 -5.24 -12.83 1.88
C GLY A 149 -4.38 -12.45 0.67
N MET A 150 -3.41 -11.53 0.84
CA MET A 150 -2.46 -11.20 -0.23
C MET A 150 -1.37 -12.26 -0.32
N ASP A 151 -1.06 -12.70 -1.55
CA ASP A 151 -0.07 -13.73 -1.81
C ASP A 151 1.36 -13.24 -1.56
N MET A 152 2.11 -14.00 -0.75
CA MET A 152 3.51 -13.70 -0.40
C MET A 152 4.46 -13.82 -1.59
N GLU A 153 4.21 -14.70 -2.55
CA GLU A 153 5.01 -14.78 -3.78
C GLU A 153 4.75 -13.58 -4.71
N ALA A 154 3.51 -13.10 -4.75
CA ALA A 154 3.20 -11.84 -5.45
C ALA A 154 3.92 -10.64 -4.80
N ILE A 155 4.02 -10.60 -3.47
CA ILE A 155 4.77 -9.59 -2.73
C ILE A 155 6.28 -9.69 -3.04
N ARG A 156 6.86 -10.89 -3.02
CA ARG A 156 8.25 -11.13 -3.41
C ARG A 156 8.52 -10.65 -4.84
N ALA A 157 7.65 -10.97 -5.79
CA ALA A 157 7.78 -10.55 -7.18
C ALA A 157 7.70 -9.01 -7.32
N ALA A 158 6.83 -8.34 -6.55
CA ALA A 158 6.73 -6.88 -6.52
C ALA A 158 8.00 -6.22 -5.98
N LEU A 159 8.59 -6.76 -4.90
CA LEU A 159 9.85 -6.28 -4.33
C LEU A 159 11.02 -6.53 -5.28
N THR A 160 11.07 -7.69 -5.93
CA THR A 160 12.10 -8.02 -6.93
C THR A 160 12.09 -7.01 -8.08
N PHE A 161 10.91 -6.67 -8.57
CA PHE A 161 10.75 -5.63 -9.59
C PHE A 161 11.23 -4.26 -9.09
N HIS A 162 10.78 -3.84 -7.90
CA HIS A 162 11.10 -2.54 -7.33
C HIS A 162 12.61 -2.35 -7.11
N PHE A 163 13.28 -3.35 -6.56
CA PHE A 163 14.71 -3.31 -6.29
C PHE A 163 15.60 -3.81 -7.45
N LYS A 164 15.00 -4.01 -8.64
CA LYS A 164 15.71 -4.45 -9.85
C LYS A 164 16.59 -5.68 -9.60
N GLY A 165 16.08 -6.65 -8.86
CA GLY A 165 16.74 -7.91 -8.53
C GLY A 165 17.86 -7.83 -7.50
N LYS A 166 18.09 -6.68 -6.84
CA LYS A 166 19.10 -6.54 -5.78
C LYS A 166 18.65 -7.31 -4.54
N GLN A 167 19.32 -8.45 -4.24
CA GLN A 167 18.87 -9.41 -3.25
C GLN A 167 18.80 -8.83 -1.82
N LYS A 168 19.83 -8.13 -1.37
CA LYS A 168 19.92 -7.59 0.01
C LYS A 168 18.71 -6.71 0.40
N PRO A 169 18.32 -5.69 -0.37
CA PRO A 169 17.11 -4.92 -0.04
C PRO A 169 15.82 -5.74 -0.20
N ILE A 170 15.75 -6.71 -1.13
CA ILE A 170 14.59 -7.59 -1.26
C ILE A 170 14.40 -8.38 0.03
N ASP A 171 15.45 -9.05 0.50
CA ASP A 171 15.39 -9.90 1.70
C ASP A 171 15.03 -9.09 2.95
N MET A 172 15.65 -7.92 3.13
CA MET A 172 15.39 -7.05 4.27
C MET A 172 13.90 -6.62 4.31
N ASN A 173 13.35 -6.20 3.20
CA ASN A 173 11.94 -5.77 3.13
C ASN A 173 10.98 -6.96 3.26
N LEU A 174 11.29 -8.09 2.62
CA LEU A 174 10.47 -9.29 2.69
C LEU A 174 10.43 -9.88 4.11
N ASN A 175 11.53 -9.82 4.85
CA ASN A 175 11.58 -10.26 6.25
C ASN A 175 10.64 -9.41 7.13
N ALA A 176 10.61 -8.09 6.94
CA ALA A 176 9.68 -7.23 7.65
C ALA A 176 8.20 -7.52 7.29
N VAL A 177 7.92 -7.81 6.02
CA VAL A 177 6.57 -8.26 5.58
C VAL A 177 6.21 -9.55 6.29
N LYS A 178 7.09 -10.55 6.30
CA LYS A 178 6.85 -11.83 6.98
C LYS A 178 6.62 -11.65 8.47
N ALA A 179 7.47 -10.86 9.15
CA ALA A 179 7.32 -10.59 10.58
C ALA A 179 5.97 -9.91 10.89
N GLY A 180 5.52 -8.97 10.05
CA GLY A 180 4.19 -8.36 10.16
C GLY A 180 3.06 -9.37 9.96
N ALA A 181 3.17 -10.25 8.96
CA ALA A 181 2.17 -11.27 8.68
C ALA A 181 2.09 -12.33 9.79
N GLU A 182 3.22 -12.81 10.28
CA GLU A 182 3.31 -13.78 11.39
C GLU A 182 2.73 -13.19 12.67
N TRP A 183 3.08 -11.94 12.97
CA TRP A 183 2.49 -11.25 14.11
C TRP A 183 0.97 -11.14 13.98
N ALA A 184 0.46 -10.76 12.82
CA ALA A 184 -0.96 -10.62 12.56
C ALA A 184 -1.69 -11.97 12.68
N ALA A 185 -1.12 -13.05 12.15
CA ALA A 185 -1.67 -14.40 12.27
C ALA A 185 -1.80 -14.87 13.73
N ALA A 186 -0.85 -14.47 14.58
CA ALA A 186 -0.83 -14.86 16.00
C ALA A 186 -1.70 -13.98 16.90
N ASN A 187 -1.97 -12.72 16.52
CA ASN A 187 -2.54 -11.72 17.43
C ASN A 187 -3.85 -11.07 16.94
N LEU A 188 -4.20 -11.21 15.67
CA LEU A 188 -5.39 -10.57 15.12
C LEU A 188 -6.44 -11.61 14.72
N GLU A 189 -7.67 -11.32 15.08
CA GLU A 189 -8.85 -12.00 14.55
C GLU A 189 -9.45 -11.15 13.42
N LYS A 190 -9.70 -11.76 12.25
CA LYS A 190 -10.32 -11.06 11.13
C LYS A 190 -11.78 -10.71 11.42
N LYS A 191 -12.09 -9.41 11.35
CA LYS A 191 -13.43 -8.84 11.65
C LYS A 191 -14.06 -8.08 10.50
N ASP A 192 -13.32 -7.86 9.42
CA ASP A 192 -13.77 -7.19 8.20
C ASP A 192 -14.17 -8.18 7.10
N PRO A 193 -14.96 -7.76 6.09
CA PRO A 193 -15.43 -8.66 5.03
C PRO A 193 -14.50 -8.76 3.81
N PHE A 194 -13.37 -8.06 3.76
CA PHE A 194 -12.57 -7.88 2.53
C PHE A 194 -11.56 -9.00 2.30
N TYR A 195 -11.53 -9.54 1.07
CA TYR A 195 -10.62 -10.63 0.67
C TYR A 195 -10.05 -10.38 -0.72
N LEU A 196 -8.79 -10.78 -0.89
CA LEU A 196 -8.17 -10.95 -2.20
C LEU A 196 -8.19 -12.45 -2.57
N GLU A 197 -8.62 -12.74 -3.77
CA GLU A 197 -8.57 -14.07 -4.36
C GLU A 197 -7.96 -13.98 -5.76
N HIS A 198 -7.09 -14.93 -6.12
CA HIS A 198 -6.41 -14.93 -7.42
C HIS A 198 -7.39 -14.85 -8.58
N MET A 199 -6.98 -14.10 -9.60
CA MET A 199 -7.65 -14.01 -10.90
C MET A 199 -6.62 -14.15 -12.03
N ASN A 200 -7.05 -14.00 -13.27
CA ASN A 200 -6.15 -13.94 -14.44
C ASN A 200 -6.43 -12.72 -15.34
N LYS A 201 -7.10 -11.69 -14.83
CA LYS A 201 -7.53 -10.53 -15.64
C LYS A 201 -6.41 -9.54 -15.99
N THR A 202 -5.22 -9.73 -15.43
CA THR A 202 -4.04 -8.89 -15.74
C THR A 202 -2.98 -9.61 -16.56
N GLU A 203 -3.26 -10.84 -17.01
CA GLU A 203 -2.37 -11.59 -17.86
C GLU A 203 -2.13 -10.86 -19.20
N GLY A 204 -0.87 -10.73 -19.61
CA GLY A 204 -0.48 -9.98 -20.81
C GLY A 204 -0.56 -8.45 -20.68
N LEU A 205 -1.01 -7.93 -19.53
CA LEU A 205 -1.06 -6.50 -19.28
C LEU A 205 0.17 -5.98 -18.55
N ILE A 206 0.46 -4.70 -18.73
CA ILE A 206 1.47 -3.96 -17.96
C ILE A 206 0.79 -2.93 -17.07
N MET A 207 1.39 -2.68 -15.92
CA MET A 207 1.01 -1.56 -15.07
C MET A 207 1.86 -0.35 -15.45
N SER A 208 1.20 0.74 -15.84
CA SER A 208 1.85 1.99 -16.25
C SER A 208 1.17 3.19 -15.58
N ASP A 209 1.93 4.23 -15.32
CA ASP A 209 1.40 5.54 -14.98
C ASP A 209 1.12 6.38 -16.24
N GLY A 210 0.43 7.53 -16.05
CA GLY A 210 0.04 8.38 -17.15
C GLY A 210 1.23 9.00 -17.90
N ASN A 211 2.31 9.36 -17.20
CA ASN A 211 3.50 9.93 -17.82
C ASN A 211 4.20 8.89 -18.71
N THR A 212 4.38 7.68 -18.20
CA THR A 212 4.95 6.56 -18.97
C THR A 212 4.07 6.22 -20.16
N ALA A 213 2.75 6.16 -20.00
CA ALA A 213 1.84 5.89 -21.11
C ALA A 213 1.88 6.99 -22.17
N GLY A 214 1.96 8.27 -21.73
CA GLY A 214 2.13 9.41 -22.65
C GLY A 214 3.45 9.36 -23.41
N ALA A 215 4.55 9.01 -22.76
CA ALA A 215 5.85 8.86 -23.38
C ALA A 215 5.85 7.72 -24.44
N ILE A 216 5.29 6.56 -24.08
CA ILE A 216 5.13 5.42 -25.00
C ILE A 216 4.27 5.83 -26.21
N GLY A 217 3.12 6.46 -25.97
CA GLY A 217 2.24 6.94 -27.03
C GLY A 217 2.93 7.94 -27.98
N SER A 218 3.74 8.84 -27.43
CA SER A 218 4.53 9.80 -28.21
C SER A 218 5.55 9.09 -29.12
N ILE A 219 6.25 8.07 -28.60
CA ILE A 219 7.21 7.27 -29.39
C ILE A 219 6.50 6.57 -30.53
N PHE A 220 5.38 5.89 -30.25
CA PHE A 220 4.58 5.23 -31.29
C PHE A 220 3.95 6.22 -32.28
N GLY A 221 3.64 7.45 -31.82
CA GLY A 221 3.20 8.56 -32.67
C GLY A 221 4.29 9.20 -33.54
N GLY A 222 5.55 8.73 -33.45
CA GLY A 222 6.66 9.18 -34.27
C GLY A 222 7.31 10.47 -33.79
N VAL A 223 7.27 10.79 -32.49
CA VAL A 223 7.97 11.96 -31.93
C VAL A 223 9.47 11.89 -32.25
N GLN A 224 10.02 12.98 -32.77
CA GLN A 224 11.44 13.09 -33.13
C GLN A 224 12.21 13.96 -32.13
N PHE A 225 11.53 14.80 -31.39
CA PHE A 225 12.14 15.69 -30.39
C PHE A 225 11.20 15.88 -29.20
N ALA A 226 11.74 15.82 -27.99
CA ALA A 226 11.04 16.14 -26.76
C ALA A 226 11.89 17.05 -25.89
N GLY A 227 11.32 18.18 -25.46
CA GLY A 227 11.95 19.08 -24.50
C GLY A 227 11.08 19.17 -23.25
N TRP A 228 11.69 19.06 -22.07
CA TRP A 228 10.96 19.18 -20.82
C TRP A 228 11.83 19.85 -19.76
N TYR A 229 11.19 20.35 -18.73
CA TYR A 229 11.86 20.85 -17.53
C TYR A 229 11.77 19.78 -16.43
N PRO A 230 12.88 19.45 -15.72
CA PRO A 230 12.90 18.37 -14.72
C PRO A 230 12.24 18.80 -13.41
N ILE A 231 10.95 18.98 -13.43
CA ILE A 231 10.10 19.32 -12.27
C ILE A 231 8.92 18.38 -12.20
N THR A 232 8.58 17.92 -10.99
CA THR A 232 7.39 17.09 -10.78
C THR A 232 6.12 17.83 -11.25
N PRO A 233 5.23 17.21 -12.03
CA PRO A 233 5.16 15.75 -12.34
C PRO A 233 5.83 15.35 -13.67
N ALA A 234 6.59 16.20 -14.32
CA ALA A 234 7.16 15.95 -15.65
C ALA A 234 8.47 15.11 -15.63
N SER A 235 9.00 14.77 -14.46
CA SER A 235 10.24 14.01 -14.27
C SER A 235 10.01 12.58 -13.80
#